data_1a319c25fe43ea3ac6911b0f030929bd
#
_entry.id   1a319c25fe43ea3ac6911b0f030929bd
#
_cell.length_a   1.000
_cell.length_b   1.000
_cell.length_c   1.000
_cell.angle_alpha   90.00
_cell.angle_beta   90.00
_cell.angle_gamma   90.00
#
_symmetry.space_group_name_H-M   'P 1'
#
loop_
_entity.id
_entity.type
_entity.pdbx_description
1 polymer ?
#
loop_
_entity_poly.entity_id
_entity_poly.type
_entity_poly.pdbx_seq_one_letter_code
_entity_poly.pdbx_strand_id
1 'polypeptide(L)'
;MKAIDRLPVVVFSLCAGLSLGLSLINAWFWPLVFLGTILSFWVIYQVKSPRSAFFHGWLIGILKILLSLLWFWSVYPVDWLGLKPGPFHIMLVLIYWVPAALTLGVGIGCMFYLVKKYVYTWQNKVVQWVTVSVMWVLAEFFGAIVFSIYTLGPGSGITPGFSFGHTGYALAEHGLLLNAALFGGVYTLSFLVACISYLVFCIPRQYIQYVVFVVAVSAFTPPLLSQGTLTGTQVALVETDFAAPTEHRNLPYEERWRIHSGYIQAALSSGSDIIVLPEDIRLSTWFTGPEDIFAYLKELTDKDVIIIDSVRAVDIDKTVQRAYIYDTKTQTRYAFDKQYLVPQGEYVPYVYQLLINMLDPSGFLAEAISDTSYAPGILQSAVDMPDSVPPVLFCFDSVTPFGVKKALENHPKATFVAHIVSHAWFKREPEIMWHQLDAMLRIQAVYNRIPILQAANKTSIKVYLPNGRIKIPAIIDSGSRWKVGVVNL
;
A
#
# COMPACT_ATOMS: atom_id res chain seq x y z
N MET A 1 -1.25 17.36 43.95
CA MET A 1 -0.35 18.18 43.13
C MET A 1 0.31 17.45 42.00
N LYS A 2 0.98 16.29 42.17
CA LYS A 2 1.69 15.58 41.08
C LYS A 2 0.84 15.05 39.92
N ALA A 3 -0.47 14.86 40.06
CA ALA A 3 -1.36 14.38 38.99
C ALA A 3 -1.85 15.51 38.06
N ILE A 4 -2.05 16.71 38.62
CA ILE A 4 -2.54 17.87 37.88
C ILE A 4 -1.48 18.43 36.93
N ASP A 5 -0.20 18.34 37.31
CA ASP A 5 0.92 18.79 36.47
C ASP A 5 1.19 17.88 35.25
N ARG A 6 0.64 16.64 35.24
CA ARG A 6 0.80 15.69 34.15
C ARG A 6 -0.34 15.74 33.12
N LEU A 7 -1.51 16.25 33.50
CA LEU A 7 -2.67 16.33 32.64
C LEU A 7 -2.40 17.06 31.31
N PRO A 8 -1.70 18.21 31.30
CA PRO A 8 -1.39 18.91 30.07
C PRO A 8 -0.56 18.05 29.08
N VAL A 9 0.45 17.32 29.57
CA VAL A 9 1.33 16.51 28.69
C VAL A 9 0.56 15.35 28.06
N VAL A 10 -0.34 14.71 28.79
CA VAL A 10 -1.21 13.64 28.23
C VAL A 10 -2.12 14.21 27.14
N VAL A 11 -2.77 15.36 27.40
CA VAL A 11 -3.62 16.02 26.41
C VAL A 11 -2.85 16.34 25.12
N PHE A 12 -1.64 16.90 25.25
CA PHE A 12 -0.80 17.17 24.08
C PHE A 12 -0.35 15.90 23.35
N SER A 13 -0.13 14.79 24.07
CA SER A 13 0.16 13.50 23.44
C SER A 13 -1.05 12.98 22.65
N LEU A 14 -2.26 13.10 23.20
CA LEU A 14 -3.49 12.75 22.49
C LEU A 14 -3.65 13.61 21.24
N CYS A 15 -3.52 14.94 21.37
CA CYS A 15 -3.61 15.86 20.23
C CYS A 15 -2.55 15.56 19.15
N ALA A 16 -1.31 15.23 19.55
CA ALA A 16 -0.24 14.87 18.64
C ALA A 16 -0.58 13.60 17.85
N GLY A 17 -0.97 12.53 18.53
CA GLY A 17 -1.34 11.26 17.90
C GLY A 17 -2.55 11.40 16.98
N LEU A 18 -3.58 12.12 17.43
CA LEU A 18 -4.78 12.41 16.61
C LEU A 18 -4.41 13.22 15.36
N SER A 19 -3.62 14.29 15.49
CA SER A 19 -3.20 15.10 14.35
C SER A 19 -2.41 14.28 13.33
N LEU A 20 -1.46 13.45 13.80
CA LEU A 20 -0.67 12.57 12.93
C LEU A 20 -1.56 11.54 12.22
N GLY A 21 -2.50 10.91 12.92
CA GLY A 21 -3.41 9.94 12.33
C GLY A 21 -4.37 10.57 11.33
N LEU A 22 -4.97 11.70 11.68
CA LEU A 22 -5.89 12.44 10.80
C LEU A 22 -5.21 12.90 9.52
N SER A 23 -3.92 13.27 9.56
CA SER A 23 -3.19 13.69 8.36
C SER A 23 -3.08 12.61 7.27
N LEU A 24 -3.36 11.34 7.62
CA LEU A 24 -3.27 10.18 6.72
C LEU A 24 -4.64 9.67 6.26
N ILE A 25 -5.75 10.26 6.76
CA ILE A 25 -7.09 9.81 6.43
C ILE A 25 -7.60 10.44 5.13
N ASN A 26 -7.23 11.71 4.89
CA ASN A 26 -7.74 12.48 3.77
C ASN A 26 -6.72 13.53 3.31
N ALA A 27 -6.71 13.79 2.01
CA ALA A 27 -5.83 14.75 1.34
C ALA A 27 -5.82 16.14 1.99
N TRP A 28 -6.96 16.65 2.44
CA TRP A 28 -7.08 17.98 3.03
C TRP A 28 -6.43 18.12 4.40
N PHE A 29 -6.18 17.01 5.08
CA PHE A 29 -5.62 17.00 6.44
C PHE A 29 -4.09 16.92 6.47
N TRP A 30 -3.41 16.91 5.31
CA TRP A 30 -1.96 16.85 5.26
C TRP A 30 -1.23 17.86 6.17
N PRO A 31 -1.69 19.13 6.41
CA PRO A 31 -0.96 20.04 7.28
C PRO A 31 -0.89 19.58 8.73
N LEU A 32 -1.83 18.73 9.17
CA LEU A 32 -1.86 18.20 10.54
C LEU A 32 -0.63 17.32 10.84
N VAL A 33 0.08 16.82 9.82
CA VAL A 33 1.33 16.06 10.03
C VAL A 33 2.40 16.93 10.71
N PHE A 34 2.51 18.19 10.30
CA PHE A 34 3.44 19.13 10.93
C PHE A 34 3.00 19.49 12.35
N LEU A 35 1.72 19.78 12.56
CA LEU A 35 1.18 20.07 13.88
C LEU A 35 1.42 18.88 14.83
N GLY A 36 1.06 17.67 14.44
CA GLY A 36 1.25 16.48 15.25
C GLY A 36 2.72 16.22 15.58
N THR A 37 3.63 16.44 14.63
CA THR A 37 5.07 16.27 14.84
C THR A 37 5.64 17.35 15.76
N ILE A 38 5.23 18.63 15.61
CA ILE A 38 5.63 19.73 16.51
C ILE A 38 5.17 19.46 17.95
N LEU A 39 3.90 19.05 18.13
CA LEU A 39 3.36 18.67 19.44
C LEU A 39 4.13 17.47 20.04
N SER A 40 4.55 16.51 19.22
CA SER A 40 5.37 15.38 19.63
C SER A 40 6.72 15.84 20.18
N PHE A 41 7.40 16.79 19.55
CA PHE A 41 8.64 17.37 20.04
C PHE A 41 8.43 18.17 21.33
N TRP A 42 7.31 18.89 21.43
CA TRP A 42 6.95 19.58 22.65
C TRP A 42 6.76 18.59 23.81
N VAL A 43 6.06 17.47 23.59
CA VAL A 43 5.86 16.41 24.60
C VAL A 43 7.21 15.85 25.07
N ILE A 44 8.13 15.49 24.17
CA ILE A 44 9.46 15.00 24.54
C ILE A 44 10.21 16.05 25.43
N TYR A 45 10.06 17.33 25.10
CA TYR A 45 10.71 18.40 25.87
C TYR A 45 10.13 18.48 27.29
N GLN A 46 8.81 18.40 27.46
CA GLN A 46 8.12 18.56 28.76
C GLN A 46 8.29 17.37 29.71
N VAL A 47 8.37 16.16 29.20
CA VAL A 47 8.48 14.95 30.05
C VAL A 47 9.81 14.95 30.80
N LYS A 48 9.79 14.50 32.08
CA LYS A 48 10.95 14.58 32.99
C LYS A 48 11.90 13.38 32.87
N SER A 49 11.40 12.20 32.47
CA SER A 49 12.22 10.99 32.44
C SER A 49 12.12 10.27 31.10
N PRO A 50 13.15 9.51 30.69
CA PRO A 50 13.13 8.72 29.47
C PRO A 50 12.01 7.67 29.47
N ARG A 51 11.70 7.07 30.61
CA ARG A 51 10.57 6.10 30.71
C ARG A 51 9.24 6.77 30.44
N SER A 52 8.99 7.95 31.00
CA SER A 52 7.78 8.74 30.71
C SER A 52 7.73 9.14 29.23
N ALA A 53 8.87 9.51 28.64
CA ALA A 53 8.96 9.81 27.21
C ALA A 53 8.53 8.62 26.36
N PHE A 54 9.02 7.40 26.68
CA PHE A 54 8.59 6.19 25.98
C PHE A 54 7.07 6.03 25.96
N PHE A 55 6.41 6.09 27.11
CA PHE A 55 4.97 5.88 27.18
C PHE A 55 4.15 6.95 26.44
N HIS A 56 4.58 8.21 26.50
CA HIS A 56 3.92 9.28 25.74
C HIS A 56 4.14 9.12 24.23
N GLY A 57 5.37 8.77 23.80
CA GLY A 57 5.67 8.49 22.41
C GLY A 57 4.90 7.27 21.87
N TRP A 58 4.81 6.21 22.67
CA TRP A 58 4.03 5.02 22.32
C TRP A 58 2.53 5.34 22.20
N LEU A 59 1.97 6.12 23.12
CA LEU A 59 0.59 6.59 23.04
C LEU A 59 0.32 7.40 21.75
N ILE A 60 1.24 8.31 21.38
CA ILE A 60 1.18 9.06 20.12
C ILE A 60 1.20 8.09 18.93
N GLY A 61 2.13 7.13 18.94
CA GLY A 61 2.23 6.12 17.90
C GLY A 61 0.98 5.26 17.76
N ILE A 62 0.42 4.78 18.88
CA ILE A 62 -0.82 4.00 18.91
C ILE A 62 -1.96 4.78 18.27
N LEU A 63 -2.21 6.02 18.69
CA LEU A 63 -3.31 6.83 18.16
C LEU A 63 -3.13 7.15 16.67
N LYS A 64 -1.91 7.48 16.26
CA LYS A 64 -1.57 7.66 14.85
C LYS A 64 -1.97 6.44 14.02
N ILE A 65 -1.57 5.23 14.46
CA ILE A 65 -1.82 4.00 13.72
C ILE A 65 -3.28 3.55 13.80
N LEU A 66 -3.93 3.66 14.96
CA LEU A 66 -5.37 3.35 15.08
C LEU A 66 -6.18 4.14 14.05
N LEU A 67 -5.90 5.44 13.89
CA LEU A 67 -6.59 6.26 12.92
C LEU A 67 -6.21 5.90 11.48
N SER A 68 -4.93 5.71 11.19
CA SER A 68 -4.49 5.38 9.83
C SER A 68 -5.01 4.01 9.37
N LEU A 69 -5.27 3.07 10.28
CA LEU A 69 -5.82 1.75 10.01
C LEU A 69 -7.33 1.62 10.28
N LEU A 70 -8.08 2.73 10.39
CA LEU A 70 -9.53 2.66 10.56
C LEU A 70 -10.24 1.89 9.44
N TRP A 71 -9.64 1.82 8.26
CA TRP A 71 -10.16 1.04 7.15
C TRP A 71 -10.25 -0.47 7.42
N PHE A 72 -9.60 -1.01 8.47
CA PHE A 72 -9.80 -2.40 8.90
C PHE A 72 -11.28 -2.69 9.19
N TRP A 73 -12.04 -1.69 9.64
CA TRP A 73 -13.48 -1.83 9.88
C TRP A 73 -14.31 -1.98 8.60
N SER A 74 -13.73 -1.72 7.41
CA SER A 74 -14.41 -1.94 6.13
C SER A 74 -14.53 -3.42 5.75
N VAL A 75 -13.78 -4.32 6.40
CA VAL A 75 -13.94 -5.77 6.25
C VAL A 75 -15.12 -6.35 7.04
N TYR A 76 -15.69 -5.58 7.97
CA TYR A 76 -16.81 -6.04 8.79
C TYR A 76 -18.14 -6.04 8.01
N PRO A 77 -18.95 -7.11 8.12
CA PRO A 77 -18.72 -8.38 8.83
C PRO A 77 -17.76 -9.31 8.06
N VAL A 78 -16.96 -10.09 8.82
CA VAL A 78 -15.99 -11.06 8.28
C VAL A 78 -16.73 -12.35 7.91
N ASP A 79 -17.58 -12.29 6.88
CA ASP A 79 -18.54 -13.37 6.53
C ASP A 79 -17.92 -14.51 5.71
N TRP A 80 -16.73 -14.31 5.14
CA TRP A 80 -16.03 -15.38 4.41
C TRP A 80 -15.60 -16.55 5.30
N LEU A 81 -15.65 -16.41 6.63
CA LEU A 81 -15.47 -17.50 7.58
C LEU A 81 -16.70 -18.39 7.73
N GLY A 82 -17.79 -18.11 7.01
CA GLY A 82 -19.03 -18.88 7.07
C GLY A 82 -19.83 -18.70 8.38
N LEU A 83 -19.40 -17.79 9.26
CA LEU A 83 -20.05 -17.51 10.53
C LEU A 83 -21.08 -16.40 10.38
N LYS A 84 -22.19 -16.49 11.15
CA LYS A 84 -23.20 -15.43 11.17
C LYS A 84 -22.65 -14.15 11.80
N PRO A 85 -22.94 -12.96 11.24
CA PRO A 85 -22.53 -11.68 11.82
C PRO A 85 -22.93 -11.55 13.30
N GLY A 86 -21.99 -11.10 14.15
CA GLY A 86 -22.21 -10.97 15.58
C GLY A 86 -21.00 -10.39 16.32
N PRO A 87 -21.02 -10.38 17.66
CA PRO A 87 -19.92 -9.84 18.47
C PRO A 87 -18.55 -10.44 18.19
N PHE A 88 -18.52 -11.70 17.74
CA PHE A 88 -17.29 -12.38 17.37
C PHE A 88 -16.57 -11.69 16.19
N HIS A 89 -17.32 -11.20 15.20
CA HIS A 89 -16.72 -10.47 14.06
C HIS A 89 -16.10 -9.13 14.50
N ILE A 90 -16.69 -8.46 15.50
CA ILE A 90 -16.09 -7.25 16.10
C ILE A 90 -14.77 -7.62 16.78
N MET A 91 -14.75 -8.72 17.54
CA MET A 91 -13.55 -9.21 18.20
C MET A 91 -12.45 -9.55 17.18
N LEU A 92 -12.79 -10.16 16.05
CA LEU A 92 -11.83 -10.44 14.97
C LEU A 92 -11.20 -9.16 14.43
N VAL A 93 -11.98 -8.11 14.16
CA VAL A 93 -11.41 -6.83 13.70
C VAL A 93 -10.50 -6.22 14.77
N LEU A 94 -10.94 -6.21 16.04
CA LEU A 94 -10.17 -5.64 17.14
C LEU A 94 -8.84 -6.37 17.36
N ILE A 95 -8.81 -7.71 17.24
CA ILE A 95 -7.61 -8.53 17.47
C ILE A 95 -6.53 -8.28 16.41
N TYR A 96 -6.90 -7.74 15.25
CA TYR A 96 -5.95 -7.32 14.22
C TYR A 96 -5.58 -5.84 14.36
N TRP A 97 -6.56 -4.98 14.53
CA TRP A 97 -6.41 -3.53 14.50
C TRP A 97 -5.63 -3.00 15.71
N VAL A 98 -5.98 -3.46 16.93
CA VAL A 98 -5.31 -2.98 18.16
C VAL A 98 -3.85 -3.44 18.24
N PRO A 99 -3.51 -4.72 18.07
CA PRO A 99 -2.10 -5.14 18.07
C PRO A 99 -1.26 -4.52 16.94
N ALA A 100 -1.83 -4.26 15.76
CA ALA A 100 -1.13 -3.51 14.73
C ALA A 100 -0.74 -2.11 15.22
N ALA A 101 -1.65 -1.41 15.91
CA ALA A 101 -1.35 -0.10 16.46
C ALA A 101 -0.31 -0.15 17.60
N LEU A 102 -0.38 -1.16 18.46
CA LEU A 102 0.57 -1.37 19.55
C LEU A 102 1.99 -1.62 19.03
N THR A 103 2.14 -2.49 18.03
CA THR A 103 3.43 -2.91 17.46
C THR A 103 4.05 -1.82 16.58
N LEU A 104 3.29 -1.26 15.63
CA LEU A 104 3.77 -0.16 14.78
C LEU A 104 4.07 1.10 15.59
N GLY A 105 3.26 1.39 16.61
CA GLY A 105 3.43 2.57 17.46
C GLY A 105 4.67 2.52 18.37
N VAL A 106 5.21 1.33 18.68
CA VAL A 106 6.32 1.19 19.63
C VAL A 106 7.59 1.91 19.18
N GLY A 107 7.80 2.03 17.87
CA GLY A 107 8.97 2.72 17.32
C GLY A 107 9.05 4.19 17.78
N ILE A 108 7.93 4.91 17.81
CA ILE A 108 7.87 6.29 18.30
C ILE A 108 8.17 6.33 19.81
N GLY A 109 7.69 5.35 20.58
CA GLY A 109 8.04 5.21 21.99
C GLY A 109 9.55 5.04 22.22
N CYS A 110 10.18 4.14 21.46
CA CYS A 110 11.64 3.91 21.52
C CYS A 110 12.42 5.17 21.14
N MET A 111 12.02 5.84 20.06
CA MET A 111 12.63 7.11 19.65
C MET A 111 12.54 8.16 20.77
N PHE A 112 11.38 8.34 21.38
CA PHE A 112 11.20 9.30 22.48
C PHE A 112 12.11 9.00 23.67
N TYR A 113 12.21 7.70 24.03
CA TYR A 113 13.13 7.27 25.08
C TYR A 113 14.58 7.65 24.77
N LEU A 114 15.06 7.31 23.57
CA LEU A 114 16.45 7.55 23.16
C LEU A 114 16.76 9.03 23.01
N VAL A 115 15.87 9.80 22.39
CA VAL A 115 16.03 11.25 22.24
C VAL A 115 16.09 11.93 23.60
N LYS A 116 15.18 11.57 24.52
CA LYS A 116 15.17 12.16 25.89
C LYS A 116 16.41 11.79 26.68
N LYS A 117 16.89 10.56 26.54
CA LYS A 117 18.04 10.06 27.33
C LYS A 117 19.36 10.56 26.83
N TYR A 118 19.55 10.66 25.51
CA TYR A 118 20.86 10.91 24.93
C TYR A 118 20.94 12.21 24.13
N VAL A 119 19.97 12.49 23.26
CA VAL A 119 20.10 13.54 22.25
C VAL A 119 19.85 14.94 22.82
N TYR A 120 18.90 15.10 23.74
CA TYR A 120 18.61 16.42 24.33
C TYR A 120 19.71 16.98 25.22
N THR A 121 20.69 16.17 25.62
CA THR A 121 21.86 16.61 26.37
C THR A 121 22.94 17.27 25.50
N TRP A 122 22.82 17.13 24.17
CA TRP A 122 23.83 17.62 23.24
C TRP A 122 23.80 19.17 23.15
N GLN A 123 24.97 19.79 23.11
CA GLN A 123 25.09 21.25 22.99
C GLN A 123 24.90 21.74 21.55
N ASN A 124 25.36 20.94 20.57
CA ASN A 124 25.24 21.29 19.15
C ASN A 124 23.79 21.10 18.66
N LYS A 125 23.07 22.21 18.49
CA LYS A 125 21.65 22.20 18.07
C LYS A 125 21.41 21.72 16.63
N VAL A 126 22.38 21.91 15.74
CA VAL A 126 22.28 21.41 14.36
C VAL A 126 22.37 19.89 14.33
N VAL A 127 23.36 19.32 15.06
CA VAL A 127 23.49 17.87 15.18
C VAL A 127 22.26 17.27 15.87
N GLN A 128 21.73 17.93 16.91
CA GLN A 128 20.50 17.52 17.58
C GLN A 128 19.32 17.49 16.61
N TRP A 129 19.13 18.53 15.81
CA TRP A 129 18.07 18.66 14.81
C TRP A 129 18.12 17.53 13.78
N VAL A 130 19.26 17.32 13.13
CA VAL A 130 19.43 16.28 12.13
C VAL A 130 19.19 14.89 12.73
N THR A 131 19.76 14.62 13.91
CA THR A 131 19.63 13.34 14.59
C THR A 131 18.18 13.02 14.94
N VAL A 132 17.44 13.99 15.52
CA VAL A 132 16.02 13.79 15.85
C VAL A 132 15.20 13.48 14.59
N SER A 133 15.49 14.15 13.46
CA SER A 133 14.81 13.92 12.20
C SER A 133 15.10 12.54 11.62
N VAL A 134 16.35 12.08 11.68
CA VAL A 134 16.74 10.71 11.29
C VAL A 134 16.08 9.67 12.20
N MET A 135 16.08 9.90 13.52
CA MET A 135 15.47 8.99 14.49
C MET A 135 13.95 8.86 14.30
N TRP A 136 13.27 9.90 13.77
CA TRP A 136 11.86 9.79 13.41
C TRP A 136 11.66 8.74 12.32
N VAL A 137 12.44 8.77 11.25
CA VAL A 137 12.41 7.78 10.17
C VAL A 137 12.72 6.37 10.68
N LEU A 138 13.78 6.27 11.50
CA LEU A 138 14.16 4.99 12.11
C LEU A 138 13.07 4.44 13.03
N ALA A 139 12.30 5.32 13.70
CA ALA A 139 11.17 4.90 14.52
C ALA A 139 10.04 4.26 13.68
N GLU A 140 9.70 4.83 12.53
CA GLU A 140 8.71 4.26 11.62
C GLU A 140 9.20 2.92 11.05
N PHE A 141 10.45 2.88 10.61
CA PHE A 141 11.08 1.65 10.13
C PHE A 141 11.11 0.55 11.20
N PHE A 142 11.50 0.88 12.44
CA PHE A 142 11.54 -0.07 13.55
C PHE A 142 10.14 -0.57 13.93
N GLY A 143 9.14 0.31 13.94
CA GLY A 143 7.75 -0.08 14.17
C GLY A 143 7.27 -1.10 13.14
N ALA A 144 7.59 -0.92 11.86
CA ALA A 144 7.26 -1.86 10.79
C ALA A 144 7.97 -3.21 10.99
N ILE A 145 9.23 -3.24 11.43
CA ILE A 145 9.93 -4.48 11.78
C ILE A 145 9.23 -5.20 12.95
N VAL A 146 8.87 -4.48 14.02
CA VAL A 146 8.17 -5.07 15.17
C VAL A 146 6.82 -5.65 14.74
N PHE A 147 6.10 -4.96 13.86
CA PHE A 147 4.85 -5.45 13.29
C PHE A 147 5.10 -6.73 12.46
N SER A 148 6.15 -6.78 11.64
CA SER A 148 6.47 -7.97 10.85
C SER A 148 6.85 -9.18 11.71
N ILE A 149 7.50 -8.97 12.86
CA ILE A 149 7.73 -10.04 13.85
C ILE A 149 6.41 -10.54 14.43
N TYR A 150 5.50 -9.62 14.76
CA TYR A 150 4.17 -9.98 15.27
C TYR A 150 3.33 -10.74 14.22
N THR A 151 3.45 -10.37 12.95
CA THR A 151 2.74 -11.02 11.84
C THR A 151 3.54 -12.12 11.17
N LEU A 152 4.63 -12.62 11.81
CA LEU A 152 5.44 -13.70 11.28
C LEU A 152 4.59 -14.98 11.12
N GLY A 153 4.68 -15.62 9.95
CA GLY A 153 3.91 -16.81 9.61
C GLY A 153 4.50 -17.56 8.41
N PRO A 154 3.83 -18.62 7.95
CA PRO A 154 4.29 -19.39 6.81
C PRO A 154 4.47 -18.51 5.57
N GLY A 155 5.69 -18.44 5.05
CA GLY A 155 6.01 -17.67 3.87
C GLY A 155 6.15 -16.16 4.06
N SER A 156 6.10 -15.65 5.29
CA SER A 156 6.44 -14.27 5.60
C SER A 156 7.86 -14.16 6.16
N GLY A 157 8.44 -12.95 6.10
CA GLY A 157 9.77 -12.66 6.64
C GLY A 157 9.77 -11.41 7.52
N ILE A 158 10.83 -11.22 8.30
CA ILE A 158 11.05 -9.98 9.05
C ILE A 158 11.44 -8.89 8.06
N THR A 159 10.59 -7.89 7.88
CA THR A 159 10.76 -6.84 6.88
C THR A 159 10.10 -5.53 7.34
N PRO A 160 10.63 -4.37 6.98
CA PRO A 160 9.95 -3.09 7.16
C PRO A 160 8.87 -2.82 6.09
N GLY A 161 8.40 -3.86 5.38
CA GLY A 161 7.53 -3.72 4.20
C GLY A 161 6.15 -3.14 4.49
N PHE A 162 5.60 -3.28 5.69
CA PHE A 162 4.30 -2.70 6.04
C PHE A 162 4.46 -1.22 6.39
N SER A 163 4.15 -0.33 5.45
CA SER A 163 4.41 1.10 5.60
C SER A 163 3.19 1.98 5.87
N PHE A 164 2.01 1.40 6.08
CA PHE A 164 0.83 2.18 6.50
C PHE A 164 1.16 3.00 7.74
N GLY A 165 0.76 4.27 7.71
CA GLY A 165 0.99 5.18 8.83
C GLY A 165 2.34 5.92 8.80
N HIS A 166 3.21 5.75 7.80
CA HIS A 166 4.41 6.61 7.69
C HIS A 166 4.01 8.07 7.43
N THR A 167 4.59 9.00 8.19
CA THR A 167 4.24 10.43 8.12
C THR A 167 4.53 11.05 6.76
N GLY A 168 5.50 10.54 6.04
CA GLY A 168 5.85 11.00 4.70
C GLY A 168 4.72 10.88 3.67
N TYR A 169 3.77 9.96 3.87
CA TYR A 169 2.63 9.80 2.96
C TYR A 169 1.68 11.00 2.96
N ALA A 170 1.59 11.75 4.06
CA ALA A 170 0.84 13.00 4.09
C ALA A 170 1.34 14.03 3.07
N LEU A 171 2.63 13.97 2.68
CA LEU A 171 3.21 14.88 1.68
C LEU A 171 2.97 14.45 0.22
N ALA A 172 2.30 13.33 -0.03
CA ALA A 172 1.94 12.92 -1.39
C ALA A 172 1.06 13.96 -2.10
N GLU A 173 0.26 14.72 -1.35
CA GLU A 173 -0.57 15.80 -1.87
C GLU A 173 0.16 17.13 -2.02
N HIS A 174 1.37 17.25 -1.50
CA HIS A 174 2.13 18.48 -1.50
C HIS A 174 2.96 18.62 -2.78
N GLY A 175 2.63 19.59 -3.64
CA GLY A 175 3.23 19.72 -4.97
C GLY A 175 4.77 19.72 -4.97
N LEU A 176 5.40 20.67 -4.28
CA LEU A 176 6.86 20.81 -4.31
C LEU A 176 7.61 19.77 -3.46
N LEU A 177 7.15 19.52 -2.22
CA LEU A 177 7.86 18.62 -1.31
C LEU A 177 7.85 17.17 -1.81
N LEU A 178 6.81 16.76 -2.55
CA LEU A 178 6.75 15.43 -3.17
C LEU A 178 7.98 15.13 -4.04
N ASN A 179 8.58 16.14 -4.69
CA ASN A 179 9.79 15.94 -5.50
C ASN A 179 10.96 15.36 -4.70
N ALA A 180 11.00 15.59 -3.38
CA ALA A 180 12.04 15.04 -2.54
C ALA A 180 11.96 13.50 -2.40
N ALA A 181 10.83 12.90 -2.76
CA ALA A 181 10.71 11.45 -2.85
C ALA A 181 11.72 10.80 -3.80
N LEU A 182 12.25 11.54 -4.78
CA LEU A 182 13.33 11.08 -5.68
C LEU A 182 14.56 10.54 -4.95
N PHE A 183 14.86 11.03 -3.76
CA PHE A 183 16.09 10.68 -3.04
C PHE A 183 15.96 9.44 -2.13
N GLY A 184 14.75 9.06 -1.73
CA GLY A 184 14.55 7.92 -0.84
C GLY A 184 13.07 7.64 -0.53
N GLY A 185 12.19 8.00 -1.46
CA GLY A 185 10.76 7.69 -1.35
C GLY A 185 10.13 8.31 -0.09
N VAL A 186 9.26 7.55 0.56
CA VAL A 186 8.54 7.96 1.76
C VAL A 186 9.46 8.31 2.93
N TYR A 187 10.63 7.68 3.02
CA TYR A 187 11.57 7.93 4.12
C TYR A 187 12.17 9.34 4.06
N THR A 188 12.50 9.83 2.87
CA THR A 188 12.93 11.24 2.71
C THR A 188 11.80 12.20 3.06
N LEU A 189 10.55 11.87 2.70
CA LEU A 189 9.41 12.71 3.05
C LEU A 189 9.14 12.72 4.56
N SER A 190 9.21 11.56 5.24
CA SER A 190 9.13 11.48 6.70
C SER A 190 10.26 12.27 7.39
N PHE A 191 11.49 12.21 6.84
CA PHE A 191 12.60 13.02 7.31
C PHE A 191 12.30 14.52 7.18
N LEU A 192 11.79 14.97 6.05
CA LEU A 192 11.44 16.38 5.83
C LEU A 192 10.34 16.86 6.78
N VAL A 193 9.30 16.04 7.01
CA VAL A 193 8.27 16.37 8.00
C VAL A 193 8.91 16.62 9.37
N ALA A 194 9.74 15.69 9.84
CA ALA A 194 10.42 15.83 11.13
C ALA A 194 11.38 17.02 11.15
N CYS A 195 12.12 17.23 10.06
CA CYS A 195 13.11 18.31 9.90
C CYS A 195 12.46 19.69 9.99
N ILE A 196 11.41 19.92 9.21
CA ILE A 196 10.65 21.19 9.19
C ILE A 196 9.96 21.40 10.55
N SER A 197 9.32 20.36 11.09
CA SER A 197 8.63 20.45 12.38
C SER A 197 9.57 20.77 13.55
N TYR A 198 10.77 20.16 13.58
CA TYR A 198 11.75 20.45 14.61
C TYR A 198 12.34 21.85 14.46
N LEU A 199 12.55 22.32 13.22
CA LEU A 199 12.95 23.69 12.94
C LEU A 199 11.91 24.68 13.51
N VAL A 200 10.63 24.49 13.18
CA VAL A 200 9.53 25.32 13.70
C VAL A 200 9.48 25.29 15.23
N PHE A 201 9.70 24.13 15.83
CA PHE A 201 9.75 23.98 17.28
C PHE A 201 10.90 24.80 17.95
N CYS A 202 12.05 24.91 17.27
CA CYS A 202 13.25 25.56 17.81
C CYS A 202 13.37 27.06 17.50
N ILE A 203 12.77 27.55 16.40
CA ILE A 203 12.91 28.96 16.00
C ILE A 203 12.10 29.92 16.88
N PRO A 204 12.56 31.19 17.03
CA PRO A 204 11.78 32.23 17.68
C PRO A 204 10.41 32.42 17.01
N ARG A 205 9.36 32.65 17.81
CA ARG A 205 7.97 32.78 17.36
C ARG A 205 7.77 33.75 16.19
N GLN A 206 8.52 34.83 16.15
CA GLN A 206 8.43 35.84 15.08
C GLN A 206 8.78 35.30 13.68
N TYR A 207 9.53 34.19 13.59
CA TYR A 207 9.92 33.59 12.30
C TYR A 207 9.00 32.44 11.87
N ILE A 208 8.13 31.92 12.75
CA ILE A 208 7.24 30.79 12.44
C ILE A 208 6.36 31.11 11.24
N GLN A 209 5.82 32.34 11.18
CA GLN A 209 4.96 32.77 10.06
C GLN A 209 5.63 32.65 8.70
N TYR A 210 6.94 32.89 8.58
CA TYR A 210 7.67 32.77 7.33
C TYR A 210 7.81 31.30 6.89
N VAL A 211 8.09 30.38 7.84
CA VAL A 211 8.20 28.95 7.55
C VAL A 211 6.81 28.42 7.12
N VAL A 212 5.77 28.76 7.87
CA VAL A 212 4.38 28.38 7.52
C VAL A 212 4.00 28.91 6.14
N PHE A 213 4.32 30.18 5.84
CA PHE A 213 4.08 30.78 4.53
C PHE A 213 4.82 30.03 3.42
N VAL A 214 6.11 29.76 3.57
CA VAL A 214 6.91 29.01 2.56
C VAL A 214 6.34 27.62 2.34
N VAL A 215 5.99 26.87 3.39
CA VAL A 215 5.39 25.54 3.28
C VAL A 215 4.02 25.65 2.60
N ALA A 216 3.19 26.61 2.98
CA ALA A 216 1.87 26.80 2.37
C ALA A 216 1.97 27.15 0.88
N VAL A 217 2.83 28.10 0.50
CA VAL A 217 3.04 28.49 -0.90
C VAL A 217 3.59 27.32 -1.73
N SER A 218 4.56 26.58 -1.17
CA SER A 218 5.15 25.43 -1.87
C SER A 218 4.15 24.28 -2.07
N ALA A 219 3.09 24.19 -1.26
CA ALA A 219 2.04 23.18 -1.45
C ALA A 219 1.25 23.39 -2.75
N PHE A 220 1.05 24.65 -3.15
CA PHE A 220 0.35 24.99 -4.40
C PHE A 220 1.28 25.05 -5.61
N THR A 221 2.59 24.93 -5.41
CA THR A 221 3.56 24.88 -6.51
C THR A 221 3.49 23.52 -7.20
N PRO A 222 3.31 23.46 -8.53
CA PRO A 222 3.28 22.20 -9.25
C PRO A 222 4.57 21.41 -9.05
N PRO A 223 4.52 20.06 -9.14
CA PRO A 223 5.72 19.25 -9.17
C PRO A 223 6.65 19.69 -10.31
N LEU A 224 7.94 19.80 -10.04
CA LEU A 224 8.94 20.21 -11.02
C LEU A 224 9.32 19.07 -11.99
N LEU A 225 8.91 17.86 -11.67
CA LEU A 225 9.25 16.66 -12.42
C LEU A 225 8.45 16.58 -13.72
N SER A 226 9.10 16.08 -14.76
CA SER A 226 8.49 15.72 -16.03
C SER A 226 7.50 14.56 -15.84
N GLN A 227 6.50 14.49 -16.72
CA GLN A 227 5.56 13.35 -16.75
C GLN A 227 6.20 12.05 -17.28
N GLY A 228 7.42 12.10 -17.76
CA GLY A 228 8.08 11.02 -18.47
C GLY A 228 7.90 11.13 -19.98
N THR A 229 8.70 10.40 -20.73
CA THR A 229 8.55 10.26 -22.19
C THR A 229 7.45 9.26 -22.47
N LEU A 230 6.43 9.69 -23.23
CA LEU A 230 5.40 8.78 -23.73
C LEU A 230 6.02 7.91 -24.84
N THR A 231 5.84 6.61 -24.76
CA THR A 231 6.42 5.63 -25.68
C THR A 231 5.58 5.41 -26.94
N GLY A 232 4.38 5.96 -26.99
CA GLY A 232 3.38 5.66 -28.01
C GLY A 232 2.67 4.32 -27.84
N THR A 233 2.96 3.57 -26.77
CA THR A 233 2.28 2.32 -26.43
C THR A 233 0.90 2.60 -25.88
N GLN A 234 -0.10 1.95 -26.44
CA GLN A 234 -1.49 2.07 -25.98
C GLN A 234 -1.82 0.91 -25.04
N VAL A 235 -2.24 1.24 -23.81
CA VAL A 235 -2.54 0.26 -22.77
C VAL A 235 -4.02 0.34 -22.37
N ALA A 236 -4.72 -0.78 -22.44
CA ALA A 236 -6.07 -0.95 -21.88
C ALA A 236 -5.98 -1.45 -20.44
N LEU A 237 -6.66 -0.77 -19.53
CA LEU A 237 -6.82 -1.14 -18.13
C LEU A 237 -8.25 -1.55 -17.88
N VAL A 238 -8.43 -2.75 -17.31
CA VAL A 238 -9.75 -3.28 -17.00
C VAL A 238 -10.10 -3.01 -15.54
N GLU A 239 -11.30 -2.48 -15.32
CA GLU A 239 -11.95 -2.37 -14.01
C GLU A 239 -13.07 -3.38 -13.93
N THR A 240 -13.18 -4.10 -12.82
CA THR A 240 -14.29 -5.04 -12.57
C THR A 240 -14.94 -4.79 -11.22
N ASP A 241 -16.17 -5.28 -11.05
CA ASP A 241 -16.97 -5.12 -9.84
C ASP A 241 -17.48 -6.48 -9.33
N PHE A 242 -16.55 -7.32 -8.83
CA PHE A 242 -16.86 -8.61 -8.22
C PHE A 242 -16.52 -8.62 -6.74
N ALA A 243 -17.50 -8.96 -5.88
CA ALA A 243 -17.24 -9.18 -4.46
C ALA A 243 -16.51 -10.51 -4.22
N ALA A 244 -15.69 -10.57 -3.19
CA ALA A 244 -14.96 -11.78 -2.79
C ALA A 244 -15.82 -12.72 -1.94
N PRO A 245 -15.34 -13.95 -1.84
CA PRO A 245 -14.46 -14.67 -2.77
C PRO A 245 -15.25 -15.48 -3.78
N THR A 246 -16.57 -15.50 -3.62
CA THR A 246 -17.45 -16.49 -4.26
C THR A 246 -18.38 -15.89 -5.32
N GLU A 247 -18.59 -14.58 -5.35
CA GLU A 247 -19.57 -13.97 -6.24
C GLU A 247 -19.28 -14.32 -7.71
N HIS A 248 -18.04 -14.12 -8.14
CA HIS A 248 -17.63 -14.45 -9.50
C HIS A 248 -17.76 -15.96 -9.82
N ARG A 249 -17.47 -16.83 -8.84
CA ARG A 249 -17.59 -18.29 -9.02
C ARG A 249 -19.05 -18.77 -9.06
N ASN A 250 -19.95 -18.06 -8.39
CA ASN A 250 -21.36 -18.40 -8.29
C ASN A 250 -22.20 -17.93 -9.49
N LEU A 251 -21.62 -17.06 -10.35
CA LEU A 251 -22.29 -16.70 -11.60
C LEU A 251 -22.38 -17.91 -12.54
N PRO A 252 -23.48 -18.05 -13.32
CA PRO A 252 -23.57 -19.04 -14.37
C PRO A 252 -22.36 -18.96 -15.32
N TYR A 253 -21.95 -20.14 -15.85
CA TYR A 253 -20.77 -20.23 -16.72
C TYR A 253 -20.87 -19.26 -17.90
N GLU A 254 -22.01 -19.24 -18.61
CA GLU A 254 -22.23 -18.39 -19.78
C GLU A 254 -22.19 -16.90 -19.44
N GLU A 255 -22.71 -16.51 -18.28
CA GLU A 255 -22.66 -15.11 -17.84
C GLU A 255 -21.23 -14.67 -17.51
N ARG A 256 -20.46 -15.52 -16.82
CA ARG A 256 -19.04 -15.25 -16.56
C ARG A 256 -18.27 -15.07 -17.86
N TRP A 257 -18.47 -16.02 -18.81
CA TRP A 257 -17.79 -15.93 -20.11
C TRP A 257 -18.17 -14.67 -20.86
N ARG A 258 -19.46 -14.30 -20.88
CA ARG A 258 -19.93 -13.05 -21.51
C ARG A 258 -19.26 -11.82 -20.93
N ILE A 259 -19.00 -11.79 -19.62
CA ILE A 259 -18.30 -10.70 -18.97
C ILE A 259 -16.83 -10.68 -19.41
N HIS A 260 -16.15 -11.84 -19.37
CA HIS A 260 -14.75 -11.95 -19.78
C HIS A 260 -14.55 -11.59 -21.26
N SER A 261 -15.33 -12.16 -22.15
CA SER A 261 -15.25 -11.85 -23.58
C SER A 261 -15.57 -10.38 -23.85
N GLY A 262 -16.52 -9.79 -23.12
CA GLY A 262 -16.91 -8.39 -23.28
C GLY A 262 -15.77 -7.41 -23.07
N TYR A 263 -15.08 -7.45 -21.92
CA TYR A 263 -13.97 -6.50 -21.67
C TYR A 263 -12.75 -6.80 -22.54
N ILE A 264 -12.50 -8.07 -22.94
CA ILE A 264 -11.41 -8.39 -23.87
C ILE A 264 -11.69 -7.79 -25.25
N GLN A 265 -12.90 -8.01 -25.79
CA GLN A 265 -13.30 -7.44 -27.07
C GLN A 265 -13.24 -5.91 -27.05
N ALA A 266 -13.73 -5.28 -25.98
CA ALA A 266 -13.65 -3.84 -25.82
C ALA A 266 -12.19 -3.34 -25.81
N ALA A 267 -11.31 -4.02 -25.08
CA ALA A 267 -9.89 -3.66 -25.02
C ALA A 267 -9.19 -3.85 -26.38
N LEU A 268 -9.46 -4.95 -27.08
CA LEU A 268 -8.89 -5.20 -28.42
C LEU A 268 -9.42 -4.21 -29.47
N SER A 269 -10.72 -3.88 -29.43
CA SER A 269 -11.36 -2.91 -30.34
C SER A 269 -10.78 -1.51 -30.19
N SER A 270 -10.20 -1.17 -29.05
CA SER A 270 -9.50 0.10 -28.87
C SER A 270 -8.17 0.19 -29.62
N GLY A 271 -7.67 -0.91 -30.13
CA GLY A 271 -6.35 -1.02 -30.74
C GLY A 271 -5.19 -1.01 -29.74
N SER A 272 -5.45 -1.34 -28.47
CA SER A 272 -4.41 -1.40 -27.43
C SER A 272 -3.35 -2.46 -27.72
N ASP A 273 -2.10 -2.14 -27.37
CA ASP A 273 -0.94 -3.03 -27.49
C ASP A 273 -0.85 -4.00 -26.30
N ILE A 274 -1.29 -3.51 -25.12
CA ILE A 274 -1.22 -4.23 -23.86
C ILE A 274 -2.58 -4.14 -23.16
N ILE A 275 -3.04 -5.26 -22.62
CA ILE A 275 -4.27 -5.36 -21.84
C ILE A 275 -3.91 -5.83 -20.43
N VAL A 276 -4.24 -5.06 -19.42
CA VAL A 276 -3.98 -5.38 -18.01
C VAL A 276 -5.31 -5.71 -17.32
N LEU A 277 -5.42 -6.94 -16.83
CA LEU A 277 -6.59 -7.42 -16.09
C LEU A 277 -6.36 -7.27 -14.57
N PRO A 278 -7.43 -7.16 -13.77
CA PRO A 278 -7.32 -7.11 -12.31
C PRO A 278 -6.74 -8.39 -11.69
N GLU A 279 -6.31 -8.28 -10.42
CA GLU A 279 -5.85 -9.43 -9.64
C GLU A 279 -6.96 -10.49 -9.47
N ASP A 280 -6.60 -11.76 -9.61
CA ASP A 280 -7.43 -12.95 -9.42
C ASP A 280 -8.65 -13.04 -10.37
N ILE A 281 -8.56 -12.44 -11.56
CA ILE A 281 -9.64 -12.48 -12.57
C ILE A 281 -9.72 -13.84 -13.29
N ARG A 282 -8.61 -14.57 -13.37
CA ARG A 282 -8.52 -15.97 -13.80
C ARG A 282 -9.01 -16.23 -15.23
N LEU A 283 -8.75 -15.33 -16.16
CA LEU A 283 -9.08 -15.55 -17.58
C LEU A 283 -8.49 -16.86 -18.09
N SER A 284 -7.23 -17.15 -17.76
CA SER A 284 -6.51 -18.35 -18.22
C SER A 284 -7.18 -19.67 -17.80
N THR A 285 -8.03 -19.68 -16.77
CA THR A 285 -8.74 -20.91 -16.34
C THR A 285 -9.87 -21.34 -17.31
N TRP A 286 -10.18 -20.52 -18.30
CA TRP A 286 -11.13 -20.86 -19.36
C TRP A 286 -10.52 -21.68 -20.50
N PHE A 287 -9.21 -21.84 -20.49
CA PHE A 287 -8.45 -22.47 -21.55
C PHE A 287 -7.65 -23.65 -21.01
N THR A 288 -7.39 -24.64 -21.85
CA THR A 288 -6.62 -25.83 -21.45
C THR A 288 -5.13 -25.52 -21.32
N GLY A 289 -4.63 -24.62 -22.16
CA GLY A 289 -3.24 -24.24 -22.19
C GLY A 289 -3.00 -22.84 -22.76
N PRO A 290 -1.77 -22.36 -22.75
CA PRO A 290 -1.41 -21.05 -23.31
C PRO A 290 -1.67 -20.98 -24.83
N GLU A 291 -1.57 -22.09 -25.56
CA GLU A 291 -1.82 -22.17 -27.00
C GLU A 291 -3.26 -21.82 -27.33
N ASP A 292 -4.23 -22.26 -26.50
CA ASP A 292 -5.64 -21.96 -26.69
C ASP A 292 -5.92 -20.47 -26.49
N ILE A 293 -5.21 -19.82 -25.54
CA ILE A 293 -5.32 -18.38 -25.32
C ILE A 293 -4.78 -17.61 -26.53
N PHE A 294 -3.62 -18.03 -27.05
CA PHE A 294 -3.06 -17.41 -28.25
C PHE A 294 -3.97 -17.58 -29.46
N ALA A 295 -4.55 -18.77 -29.65
CA ALA A 295 -5.54 -19.02 -30.72
C ALA A 295 -6.77 -18.12 -30.56
N TYR A 296 -7.35 -18.04 -29.37
CA TYR A 296 -8.50 -17.19 -29.09
C TYR A 296 -8.21 -15.70 -29.36
N LEU A 297 -7.05 -15.20 -28.96
CA LEU A 297 -6.68 -13.81 -29.22
C LEU A 297 -6.49 -13.53 -30.71
N LYS A 298 -5.91 -14.47 -31.46
CA LYS A 298 -5.77 -14.35 -32.90
C LYS A 298 -7.08 -14.40 -33.67
N GLU A 299 -8.09 -15.08 -33.14
CA GLU A 299 -9.44 -15.03 -33.73
C GLU A 299 -10.09 -13.65 -33.56
N LEU A 300 -9.73 -12.91 -32.49
CA LEU A 300 -10.32 -11.61 -32.19
C LEU A 300 -9.58 -10.43 -32.86
N THR A 301 -8.28 -10.58 -33.15
CA THR A 301 -7.48 -9.51 -33.73
C THR A 301 -6.26 -10.03 -34.48
N ASP A 302 -5.93 -9.39 -35.61
CA ASP A 302 -4.69 -9.65 -36.35
C ASP A 302 -3.49 -8.93 -35.74
N LYS A 303 -3.73 -8.03 -34.76
CA LYS A 303 -2.68 -7.26 -34.10
C LYS A 303 -1.98 -8.11 -33.03
N ASP A 304 -0.67 -7.95 -32.92
CA ASP A 304 0.09 -8.50 -31.80
C ASP A 304 -0.28 -7.75 -30.51
N VAL A 305 -0.65 -8.50 -29.47
CA VAL A 305 -1.06 -7.95 -28.17
C VAL A 305 -0.41 -8.71 -27.02
N ILE A 306 -0.25 -8.00 -25.89
CA ILE A 306 0.17 -8.58 -24.61
C ILE A 306 -1.03 -8.56 -23.68
N ILE A 307 -1.39 -9.71 -23.08
CA ILE A 307 -2.41 -9.79 -22.02
C ILE A 307 -1.77 -10.20 -20.70
N ILE A 308 -2.10 -9.46 -19.63
CA ILE A 308 -1.69 -9.75 -18.25
C ILE A 308 -2.93 -10.25 -17.51
N ASP A 309 -2.90 -11.51 -17.07
CA ASP A 309 -3.93 -12.19 -16.26
C ASP A 309 -3.32 -12.67 -14.95
N SER A 310 -4.13 -12.90 -13.93
CA SER A 310 -3.63 -13.51 -12.70
C SER A 310 -4.57 -14.57 -12.14
N VAL A 311 -3.95 -15.60 -11.58
CA VAL A 311 -4.63 -16.82 -11.09
C VAL A 311 -4.01 -17.31 -9.80
N ARG A 312 -4.74 -18.18 -9.10
CA ARG A 312 -4.16 -19.11 -8.13
C ARG A 312 -3.47 -20.23 -8.89
N ALA A 313 -2.17 -20.36 -8.73
CA ALA A 313 -1.41 -21.47 -9.28
C ALA A 313 -0.96 -22.40 -8.14
N VAL A 314 -0.92 -23.71 -8.43
CA VAL A 314 -0.33 -24.69 -7.51
C VAL A 314 1.11 -24.95 -7.96
N ASP A 315 2.06 -24.75 -7.08
CA ASP A 315 3.48 -24.96 -7.31
C ASP A 315 4.04 -25.83 -6.19
N ILE A 316 4.42 -27.07 -6.51
CA ILE A 316 4.99 -28.06 -5.56
C ILE A 316 4.21 -28.06 -4.22
N ASP A 317 2.92 -28.40 -4.26
CA ASP A 317 2.00 -28.49 -3.10
C ASP A 317 1.70 -27.15 -2.37
N LYS A 318 2.05 -26.01 -2.97
CA LYS A 318 1.75 -24.70 -2.42
C LYS A 318 0.90 -23.89 -3.38
N THR A 319 -0.09 -23.20 -2.85
CA THR A 319 -0.88 -22.25 -3.62
C THR A 319 -0.14 -20.91 -3.64
N VAL A 320 0.11 -20.38 -4.84
CA VAL A 320 0.72 -19.07 -5.06
C VAL A 320 -0.21 -18.18 -5.88
N GLN A 321 -0.16 -16.88 -5.66
CA GLN A 321 -0.81 -15.92 -6.53
C GLN A 321 0.16 -15.57 -7.65
N ARG A 322 -0.22 -15.92 -8.89
CA ARG A 322 0.65 -15.80 -10.09
C ARG A 322 -0.01 -14.95 -11.17
N ALA A 323 0.73 -14.01 -11.70
CA ALA A 323 0.37 -13.32 -12.94
C ALA A 323 1.01 -14.03 -14.12
N TYR A 324 0.23 -14.27 -15.17
CA TYR A 324 0.69 -14.72 -16.46
C TYR A 324 0.62 -13.59 -17.47
N ILE A 325 1.66 -13.44 -18.25
CA ILE A 325 1.75 -12.49 -19.34
C ILE A 325 1.84 -13.28 -20.65
N TYR A 326 0.84 -13.14 -21.48
CA TYR A 326 0.77 -13.78 -22.78
C TYR A 326 1.15 -12.78 -23.87
N ASP A 327 2.27 -13.00 -24.52
CA ASP A 327 2.74 -12.21 -25.68
C ASP A 327 2.40 -12.95 -26.97
N THR A 328 1.42 -12.45 -27.73
CA THR A 328 0.96 -13.10 -28.95
C THR A 328 1.98 -13.02 -30.08
N LYS A 329 2.90 -12.03 -30.06
CA LYS A 329 3.94 -11.84 -31.05
C LYS A 329 4.99 -12.96 -30.97
N THR A 330 5.46 -13.25 -29.77
CA THR A 330 6.50 -14.26 -29.53
C THR A 330 5.92 -15.63 -29.23
N GLN A 331 4.59 -15.75 -29.05
CA GLN A 331 3.89 -16.96 -28.59
C GLN A 331 4.47 -17.47 -27.27
N THR A 332 4.87 -16.55 -26.39
CA THR A 332 5.54 -16.88 -25.13
C THR A 332 4.70 -16.43 -23.93
N ARG A 333 4.67 -17.26 -22.90
CA ARG A 333 4.06 -16.95 -21.61
C ARG A 333 5.12 -16.70 -20.56
N TYR A 334 5.11 -15.50 -19.96
CA TYR A 334 5.93 -15.16 -18.80
C TYR A 334 5.12 -15.28 -17.52
N ALA A 335 5.78 -15.35 -16.37
CA ALA A 335 5.11 -15.49 -15.08
C ALA A 335 5.77 -14.66 -13.98
N PHE A 336 4.95 -14.04 -13.15
CA PHE A 336 5.35 -13.33 -11.92
C PHE A 336 4.54 -13.85 -10.75
N ASP A 337 5.18 -14.11 -9.64
CA ASP A 337 4.53 -14.50 -8.40
C ASP A 337 4.46 -13.36 -7.41
N LYS A 338 3.35 -13.26 -6.69
CA LYS A 338 3.19 -12.34 -5.55
C LYS A 338 4.19 -12.70 -4.46
N GLN A 339 4.91 -11.69 -3.96
CA GLN A 339 5.97 -11.87 -2.97
C GLN A 339 5.57 -11.47 -1.56
N TYR A 340 4.83 -10.37 -1.43
CA TYR A 340 4.36 -9.89 -0.15
C TYR A 340 2.89 -10.29 0.03
N LEU A 341 2.67 -11.21 0.97
CA LEU A 341 1.33 -11.72 1.29
C LEU A 341 0.66 -10.84 2.34
N VAL A 342 -0.65 -10.72 2.23
CA VAL A 342 -1.48 -9.99 3.19
C VAL A 342 -1.58 -10.80 4.49
N PRO A 343 -1.04 -10.29 5.62
CA PRO A 343 -1.22 -10.94 6.91
C PRO A 343 -2.72 -11.10 7.21
N GLN A 344 -3.13 -12.26 7.71
CA GLN A 344 -4.50 -12.68 8.03
C GLN A 344 -5.48 -12.76 6.83
N GLY A 345 -5.07 -12.30 5.65
CA GLY A 345 -5.86 -12.42 4.43
C GLY A 345 -5.38 -13.55 3.52
N GLU A 346 -4.06 -13.68 3.39
CA GLU A 346 -3.43 -14.67 2.49
C GLU A 346 -2.57 -15.70 3.22
N TYR A 347 -2.23 -15.44 4.48
CA TYR A 347 -1.64 -16.41 5.40
C TYR A 347 -2.03 -16.07 6.84
N VAL A 348 -1.95 -17.05 7.73
CA VAL A 348 -2.22 -16.87 9.16
C VAL A 348 -0.90 -16.78 9.94
N PRO A 349 -0.62 -15.64 10.61
CA PRO A 349 0.55 -15.51 11.47
C PRO A 349 0.57 -16.55 12.61
N TYR A 350 1.77 -16.96 13.03
CA TYR A 350 1.95 -17.98 14.07
C TYR A 350 1.26 -17.64 15.39
N VAL A 351 1.22 -16.36 15.77
CA VAL A 351 0.51 -15.91 16.97
C VAL A 351 -0.99 -16.21 16.91
N TYR A 352 -1.60 -16.09 15.73
CA TYR A 352 -3.02 -16.42 15.54
C TYR A 352 -3.26 -17.90 15.39
N GLN A 353 -2.34 -18.66 14.76
CA GLN A 353 -2.41 -20.12 14.74
C GLN A 353 -2.40 -20.68 16.18
N LEU A 354 -1.53 -20.14 17.05
CA LEU A 354 -1.51 -20.52 18.46
C LEU A 354 -2.85 -20.21 19.15
N LEU A 355 -3.40 -19.01 18.94
CA LEU A 355 -4.69 -18.63 19.53
C LEU A 355 -5.85 -19.50 19.02
N ILE A 356 -5.88 -19.81 17.73
CA ILE A 356 -6.89 -20.69 17.13
C ILE A 356 -6.80 -22.07 17.73
N ASN A 357 -5.60 -22.66 17.82
CA ASN A 357 -5.41 -23.99 18.42
C ASN A 357 -5.82 -24.05 19.91
N MET A 358 -5.67 -22.94 20.63
CA MET A 358 -6.12 -22.85 22.02
C MET A 358 -7.65 -22.70 22.17
N LEU A 359 -8.29 -22.02 21.24
CA LEU A 359 -9.73 -21.68 21.30
C LEU A 359 -10.60 -22.68 20.55
N ASP A 360 -10.06 -23.38 19.56
CA ASP A 360 -10.75 -24.38 18.74
C ASP A 360 -9.97 -25.70 18.69
N PRO A 361 -10.03 -26.52 19.76
CA PRO A 361 -9.41 -27.84 19.76
C PRO A 361 -9.99 -28.81 18.71
N SER A 362 -11.17 -28.49 18.14
CA SER A 362 -11.79 -29.31 17.09
C SER A 362 -11.07 -29.21 15.74
N GLY A 363 -10.30 -28.15 15.54
CA GLY A 363 -9.56 -27.90 14.30
C GLY A 363 -10.41 -27.33 13.14
N PHE A 364 -11.69 -27.07 13.37
CA PHE A 364 -12.60 -26.54 12.33
C PHE A 364 -12.11 -25.20 11.74
N LEU A 365 -11.70 -24.27 12.61
CA LEU A 365 -11.17 -22.97 12.15
C LEU A 365 -9.81 -23.14 11.47
N ALA A 366 -8.97 -24.04 11.95
CA ALA A 366 -7.67 -24.33 11.37
C ALA A 366 -7.81 -24.89 9.94
N GLU A 367 -8.75 -25.81 9.71
CA GLU A 367 -9.06 -26.36 8.39
C GLU A 367 -9.60 -25.28 7.44
N ALA A 368 -10.60 -24.51 7.86
CA ALA A 368 -11.19 -23.44 7.06
C ALA A 368 -10.16 -22.37 6.63
N ILE A 369 -9.13 -22.15 7.44
CA ILE A 369 -8.06 -21.18 7.17
C ILE A 369 -6.97 -21.78 6.27
N SER A 370 -6.66 -23.08 6.41
CA SER A 370 -5.63 -23.75 5.60
C SER A 370 -5.96 -23.68 4.10
N ASP A 371 -7.22 -23.84 3.74
CA ASP A 371 -7.70 -23.84 2.36
C ASP A 371 -7.60 -22.45 1.67
N THR A 372 -7.40 -21.39 2.46
CA THR A 372 -7.27 -20.01 1.96
C THR A 372 -5.84 -19.49 1.98
N SER A 373 -4.89 -20.27 2.54
CA SER A 373 -3.51 -19.83 2.71
C SER A 373 -2.70 -19.90 1.40
N TYR A 374 -1.93 -18.84 1.14
CA TYR A 374 -0.97 -18.77 0.05
C TYR A 374 0.46 -18.90 0.57
N ALA A 375 1.35 -19.30 -0.33
CA ALA A 375 2.80 -19.14 -0.15
C ALA A 375 3.30 -17.99 -1.01
N PRO A 376 4.36 -17.27 -0.59
CA PRO A 376 5.05 -16.35 -1.48
C PRO A 376 5.69 -17.15 -2.60
N GLY A 377 5.52 -16.68 -3.82
CA GLY A 377 6.11 -17.33 -4.96
C GLY A 377 7.57 -16.90 -5.18
N ILE A 378 8.26 -17.65 -6.01
CA ILE A 378 9.68 -17.42 -6.34
C ILE A 378 9.89 -16.94 -7.78
N LEU A 379 8.87 -17.09 -8.65
CA LEU A 379 8.98 -16.65 -10.04
C LEU A 379 8.90 -15.12 -10.12
N GLN A 380 9.94 -14.54 -10.69
CA GLN A 380 10.06 -13.10 -10.94
C GLN A 380 10.47 -12.86 -12.39
N SER A 381 9.72 -13.48 -13.31
CA SER A 381 9.95 -13.53 -14.74
C SER A 381 11.15 -14.37 -15.22
N ALA A 382 11.15 -14.64 -16.50
CA ALA A 382 12.32 -15.22 -17.16
C ALA A 382 13.42 -14.15 -17.33
N VAL A 383 14.66 -14.60 -17.25
CA VAL A 383 15.86 -13.77 -17.46
C VAL A 383 15.86 -13.07 -18.83
N ASP A 384 15.08 -13.58 -19.80
CA ASP A 384 15.02 -13.11 -21.17
C ASP A 384 13.71 -12.42 -21.57
N MET A 385 13.02 -11.77 -20.62
CA MET A 385 11.78 -11.07 -20.94
C MET A 385 12.06 -9.79 -21.76
N PRO A 386 11.33 -9.58 -22.89
CA PRO A 386 11.51 -8.38 -23.70
C PRO A 386 11.23 -7.09 -22.93
N ASP A 387 11.93 -6.01 -23.25
CA ASP A 387 11.72 -4.68 -22.66
C ASP A 387 10.27 -4.15 -22.85
N SER A 388 9.54 -4.66 -23.84
CA SER A 388 8.13 -4.34 -24.12
C SER A 388 7.14 -4.96 -23.13
N VAL A 389 7.56 -5.99 -22.39
CA VAL A 389 6.72 -6.67 -21.41
C VAL A 389 6.90 -6.01 -20.05
N PRO A 390 5.86 -5.42 -19.45
CA PRO A 390 6.00 -4.72 -18.18
C PRO A 390 6.12 -5.71 -17.00
N PRO A 391 6.91 -5.41 -15.98
CA PRO A 391 6.85 -6.14 -14.71
C PRO A 391 5.52 -5.94 -14.01
N VAL A 392 5.10 -6.94 -13.25
CA VAL A 392 3.83 -6.92 -12.52
C VAL A 392 4.06 -6.63 -11.03
N LEU A 393 3.25 -5.73 -10.48
CA LEU A 393 3.14 -5.42 -9.07
C LEU A 393 1.77 -5.84 -8.57
N PHE A 394 1.70 -6.73 -7.60
CA PHE A 394 0.44 -7.14 -6.98
C PHE A 394 -0.04 -6.14 -5.93
N CYS A 395 -1.32 -6.22 -5.59
CA CYS A 395 -2.00 -5.35 -4.64
C CYS A 395 -1.16 -5.02 -3.40
N PHE A 396 -0.76 -6.02 -2.61
CA PHE A 396 -0.05 -5.81 -1.35
C PHE A 396 1.45 -5.53 -1.53
N ASP A 397 2.04 -5.88 -2.68
CA ASP A 397 3.42 -5.50 -3.00
C ASP A 397 3.59 -3.98 -3.07
N SER A 398 2.52 -3.24 -3.38
CA SER A 398 2.51 -1.77 -3.40
C SER A 398 2.61 -1.12 -2.03
N VAL A 399 2.26 -1.83 -0.96
CA VAL A 399 2.33 -1.33 0.43
C VAL A 399 3.78 -1.20 0.90
N THR A 400 4.69 -2.03 0.37
CA THR A 400 6.10 -1.88 0.70
C THR A 400 6.72 -0.68 -0.03
N PRO A 401 7.52 0.17 0.65
CA PRO A 401 8.16 1.33 0.02
C PRO A 401 9.10 0.98 -1.16
N PHE A 402 9.48 -0.29 -1.26
CA PHE A 402 10.41 -0.80 -2.27
C PHE A 402 9.75 -1.72 -3.31
N GLY A 403 8.43 -1.87 -3.31
CA GLY A 403 7.71 -2.82 -4.17
C GLY A 403 8.00 -2.59 -5.65
N VAL A 404 7.83 -1.36 -6.13
CA VAL A 404 8.12 -1.00 -7.53
C VAL A 404 9.61 -1.17 -7.85
N LYS A 405 10.52 -0.74 -6.96
CA LYS A 405 11.96 -0.91 -7.15
C LYS A 405 12.31 -2.39 -7.33
N LYS A 406 11.75 -3.26 -6.50
CA LYS A 406 11.99 -4.70 -6.56
C LYS A 406 11.43 -5.31 -7.87
N ALA A 407 10.25 -4.89 -8.31
CA ALA A 407 9.70 -5.32 -9.59
C ALA A 407 10.59 -4.92 -10.78
N LEU A 408 11.33 -3.81 -10.67
CA LEU A 408 12.24 -3.30 -11.68
C LEU A 408 13.65 -3.90 -11.64
N GLU A 409 14.05 -4.60 -10.57
CA GLU A 409 15.42 -5.13 -10.43
C GLU A 409 15.85 -6.00 -11.62
N ASN A 410 14.94 -6.83 -12.14
CA ASN A 410 15.17 -7.68 -13.30
C ASN A 410 14.71 -7.04 -14.62
N HIS A 411 14.08 -5.85 -14.58
CA HIS A 411 13.50 -5.17 -15.73
C HIS A 411 13.88 -3.68 -15.77
N PRO A 412 15.16 -3.33 -15.80
CA PRO A 412 15.62 -1.94 -15.68
C PRO A 412 15.21 -1.05 -16.85
N LYS A 413 14.79 -1.63 -17.99
CA LYS A 413 14.34 -0.92 -19.17
C LYS A 413 12.82 -0.86 -19.34
N ALA A 414 12.07 -1.38 -18.36
CA ALA A 414 10.62 -1.31 -18.40
C ALA A 414 10.14 0.14 -18.55
N THR A 415 9.15 0.35 -19.40
CA THR A 415 8.57 1.68 -19.65
C THR A 415 7.47 2.05 -18.67
N PHE A 416 6.87 1.04 -18.02
CA PHE A 416 5.88 1.18 -16.94
C PHE A 416 5.84 -0.10 -16.09
N VAL A 417 5.14 -0.03 -14.96
CA VAL A 417 4.83 -1.18 -14.10
C VAL A 417 3.33 -1.43 -14.15
N ALA A 418 2.92 -2.66 -14.44
CA ALA A 418 1.53 -3.08 -14.38
C ALA A 418 1.16 -3.42 -12.93
N HIS A 419 0.26 -2.63 -12.32
CA HIS A 419 -0.25 -2.87 -10.97
C HIS A 419 -1.62 -3.52 -11.06
N ILE A 420 -1.74 -4.73 -10.56
CA ILE A 420 -2.98 -5.50 -10.54
C ILE A 420 -3.51 -5.59 -9.11
N VAL A 421 -4.78 -5.21 -8.92
CA VAL A 421 -5.35 -5.12 -7.56
C VAL A 421 -6.77 -5.66 -7.50
N SER A 422 -7.10 -6.28 -6.34
CA SER A 422 -8.47 -6.67 -6.00
C SER A 422 -8.78 -6.27 -4.55
N HIS A 423 -9.77 -5.40 -4.40
CA HIS A 423 -10.30 -4.97 -3.10
C HIS A 423 -11.64 -5.67 -2.78
N ALA A 424 -11.84 -6.84 -3.33
CA ALA A 424 -13.06 -7.64 -3.17
C ALA A 424 -13.38 -8.05 -1.72
N TRP A 425 -12.38 -8.07 -0.84
CA TRP A 425 -12.51 -8.45 0.58
C TRP A 425 -13.27 -7.45 1.44
N PHE A 426 -13.37 -6.18 0.99
CA PHE A 426 -14.02 -5.13 1.73
C PHE A 426 -15.52 -5.11 1.48
N LYS A 427 -16.31 -5.08 2.56
CA LYS A 427 -17.78 -5.00 2.51
C LYS A 427 -18.28 -3.57 2.35
N ARG A 428 -17.46 -2.62 2.75
CA ARG A 428 -17.68 -1.17 2.56
C ARG A 428 -16.45 -0.61 1.86
N GLU A 429 -16.65 0.46 1.11
CA GLU A 429 -15.55 1.15 0.43
C GLU A 429 -14.50 1.61 1.46
N PRO A 430 -13.25 1.12 1.35
CA PRO A 430 -12.18 1.48 2.28
C PRO A 430 -11.49 2.78 1.83
N GLU A 431 -12.21 3.89 1.77
CA GLU A 431 -11.73 5.17 1.25
C GLU A 431 -10.40 5.62 1.87
N ILE A 432 -10.25 5.43 3.20
CA ILE A 432 -9.00 5.76 3.89
C ILE A 432 -7.82 4.93 3.35
N MET A 433 -8.04 3.64 3.08
CA MET A 433 -7.01 2.78 2.49
C MET A 433 -6.70 3.22 1.06
N TRP A 434 -7.71 3.51 0.26
CA TRP A 434 -7.51 3.95 -1.12
C TRP A 434 -6.70 5.25 -1.18
N HIS A 435 -7.01 6.22 -0.30
CA HIS A 435 -6.23 7.44 -0.19
C HIS A 435 -4.75 7.16 0.16
N GLN A 436 -4.49 6.26 1.11
CA GLN A 436 -3.12 5.91 1.49
C GLN A 436 -2.39 5.13 0.39
N LEU A 437 -3.07 4.20 -0.31
CA LEU A 437 -2.50 3.47 -1.45
C LEU A 437 -2.17 4.42 -2.61
N ASP A 438 -3.05 5.38 -2.90
CA ASP A 438 -2.76 6.43 -3.88
C ASP A 438 -1.49 7.21 -3.51
N ALA A 439 -1.33 7.57 -2.23
CA ALA A 439 -0.13 8.23 -1.74
C ALA A 439 1.12 7.35 -1.88
N MET A 440 1.03 6.06 -1.56
CA MET A 440 2.13 5.09 -1.70
C MET A 440 2.57 4.95 -3.16
N LEU A 441 1.62 4.75 -4.07
CA LEU A 441 1.90 4.55 -5.49
C LEU A 441 2.42 5.83 -6.16
N ARG A 442 1.89 7.00 -5.81
CA ARG A 442 2.42 8.31 -6.26
C ARG A 442 3.89 8.49 -5.86
N ILE A 443 4.21 8.22 -4.60
CA ILE A 443 5.58 8.35 -4.09
C ILE A 443 6.50 7.32 -4.76
N GLN A 444 6.05 6.09 -4.98
CA GLN A 444 6.82 5.07 -5.68
C GLN A 444 7.03 5.41 -7.16
N ALA A 445 6.02 5.96 -7.83
CA ALA A 445 6.15 6.43 -9.22
C ALA A 445 7.20 7.56 -9.34
N VAL A 446 7.19 8.52 -8.39
CA VAL A 446 8.20 9.58 -8.30
C VAL A 446 9.59 9.00 -8.01
N TYR A 447 9.70 8.15 -7.01
CA TYR A 447 10.98 7.58 -6.56
C TYR A 447 11.68 6.78 -7.66
N ASN A 448 10.93 5.96 -8.38
CA ASN A 448 11.47 5.11 -9.44
C ASN A 448 11.44 5.79 -10.83
N ARG A 449 10.85 6.98 -10.97
CA ARG A 449 10.72 7.74 -12.22
C ARG A 449 10.01 6.95 -13.33
N ILE A 450 9.03 6.12 -12.95
CA ILE A 450 8.31 5.24 -13.87
C ILE A 450 6.81 5.36 -13.63
N PRO A 451 5.97 5.35 -14.68
CA PRO A 451 4.53 5.29 -14.51
C PRO A 451 4.10 3.92 -13.97
N ILE A 452 3.07 3.92 -13.11
CA ILE A 452 2.43 2.71 -12.58
C ILE A 452 1.00 2.71 -13.08
N LEU A 453 0.60 1.66 -13.78
CA LEU A 453 -0.71 1.51 -14.41
C LEU A 453 -1.53 0.48 -13.63
N GLN A 454 -2.62 0.91 -13.03
CA GLN A 454 -3.46 0.09 -12.17
C GLN A 454 -4.70 -0.43 -12.91
N ALA A 455 -4.80 -1.76 -13.05
CA ALA A 455 -6.04 -2.47 -13.34
C ALA A 455 -6.65 -2.96 -12.02
N ALA A 456 -7.99 -2.92 -11.89
CA ALA A 456 -8.59 -2.97 -10.57
C ALA A 456 -9.92 -3.74 -10.51
N ASN A 457 -10.12 -4.49 -9.41
CA ASN A 457 -11.44 -5.01 -9.02
C ASN A 457 -11.90 -4.32 -7.73
N LYS A 458 -13.14 -3.82 -7.71
CA LYS A 458 -13.75 -3.08 -6.58
C LYS A 458 -13.05 -1.76 -6.23
N THR A 459 -12.25 -1.23 -7.14
CA THR A 459 -11.66 0.10 -7.05
C THR A 459 -11.38 0.60 -8.47
N SER A 460 -11.06 1.88 -8.65
CA SER A 460 -10.93 2.46 -9.97
C SER A 460 -9.57 2.19 -10.63
N ILE A 461 -9.58 2.09 -11.95
CA ILE A 461 -8.38 2.12 -12.78
C ILE A 461 -7.71 3.49 -12.69
N LYS A 462 -6.38 3.51 -12.56
CA LYS A 462 -5.59 4.74 -12.36
C LYS A 462 -4.22 4.61 -13.01
N VAL A 463 -3.63 5.77 -13.35
CA VAL A 463 -2.22 5.87 -13.76
C VAL A 463 -1.51 6.85 -12.84
N TYR A 464 -0.47 6.36 -12.16
CA TYR A 464 0.40 7.16 -11.32
C TYR A 464 1.63 7.57 -12.12
N LEU A 465 1.76 8.86 -12.40
CA LEU A 465 2.81 9.40 -13.26
C LEU A 465 4.11 9.67 -12.46
N PRO A 466 5.28 9.67 -13.13
CA PRO A 466 6.57 9.97 -12.49
C PRO A 466 6.67 11.34 -11.81
N ASN A 467 5.76 12.27 -12.13
CA ASN A 467 5.65 13.55 -11.45
C ASN A 467 4.69 13.54 -10.24
N GLY A 468 4.19 12.37 -9.86
CA GLY A 468 3.26 12.18 -8.74
C GLY A 468 1.81 12.56 -9.04
N ARG A 469 1.45 12.92 -10.27
CA ARG A 469 0.04 13.13 -10.65
C ARG A 469 -0.65 11.80 -10.90
N ILE A 470 -1.94 11.76 -10.56
CA ILE A 470 -2.83 10.65 -10.94
C ILE A 470 -3.59 11.07 -12.20
N LYS A 471 -3.59 10.19 -13.19
CA LYS A 471 -4.41 10.31 -14.40
C LYS A 471 -5.46 9.22 -14.40
N ILE A 472 -6.71 9.57 -14.62
CA ILE A 472 -7.79 8.60 -14.82
C ILE A 472 -7.82 8.28 -16.32
N PRO A 473 -7.74 7.01 -16.72
CA PRO A 473 -7.86 6.60 -18.12
C PRO A 473 -9.21 7.00 -18.72
N ALA A 474 -9.22 7.29 -20.01
CA ALA A 474 -10.47 7.53 -20.71
C ALA A 474 -11.24 6.22 -20.84
N ILE A 475 -12.44 6.15 -20.29
CA ILE A 475 -13.32 4.99 -20.42
C ILE A 475 -13.82 4.94 -21.85
N ILE A 476 -13.56 3.84 -22.54
CA ILE A 476 -13.92 3.64 -23.95
C ILE A 476 -15.15 2.73 -24.11
N ASP A 477 -15.35 1.83 -23.14
CA ASP A 477 -16.50 0.91 -23.13
C ASP A 477 -16.79 0.42 -21.70
N SER A 478 -18.01 -0.05 -21.46
CA SER A 478 -18.45 -0.54 -20.16
C SER A 478 -19.61 -1.52 -20.27
N GLY A 479 -19.58 -2.55 -19.43
CA GLY A 479 -20.70 -3.46 -19.19
C GLY A 479 -21.30 -3.28 -17.79
N SER A 480 -22.16 -4.19 -17.39
CA SER A 480 -22.82 -4.15 -16.08
C SER A 480 -21.85 -4.28 -14.89
N ARG A 481 -20.71 -4.95 -15.09
CA ARG A 481 -19.73 -5.29 -14.03
C ARG A 481 -18.30 -5.02 -14.45
N TRP A 482 -18.07 -4.27 -15.51
CA TRP A 482 -16.73 -3.95 -15.99
C TRP A 482 -16.69 -2.63 -16.74
N LYS A 483 -15.51 -2.04 -16.77
CA LYS A 483 -15.16 -0.89 -17.60
C LYS A 483 -13.78 -1.12 -18.21
N VAL A 484 -13.56 -0.59 -19.38
CA VAL A 484 -12.24 -0.56 -20.03
C VAL A 484 -11.85 0.88 -20.25
N GLY A 485 -10.71 1.26 -19.70
CA GLY A 485 -10.12 2.57 -19.90
C GLY A 485 -8.78 2.45 -20.62
N VAL A 486 -8.48 3.42 -21.49
CA VAL A 486 -7.28 3.42 -22.31
C VAL A 486 -6.37 4.60 -21.95
N VAL A 487 -5.08 4.33 -21.97
CA VAL A 487 -4.02 5.32 -21.80
C VAL A 487 -2.96 5.14 -22.86
N ASN A 488 -2.49 6.27 -23.42
CA ASN A 488 -1.30 6.31 -24.25
C ASN A 488 -0.12 6.75 -23.37
N LEU A 489 0.93 5.93 -23.39
CA LEU A 489 2.19 6.17 -22.68
C LEU A 489 3.19 6.86 -23.57
#